data_e3ad4c87894700582a0389a5afba3773
#
_entry.id   e3ad4c87894700582a0389a5afba3773
#
_cell.length_a   1.000
_cell.length_b   1.000
_cell.length_c   1.000
_cell.angle_alpha   90.00
_cell.angle_beta   90.00
_cell.angle_gamma   90.00
#
_symmetry.space_group_name_H-M   'P 1'
#
loop_
_entity.id
_entity.type
_entity.pdbx_description
1 polymer ?
#
loop_
_entity_poly.entity_id
_entity_poly.type
_entity_poly.pdbx_seq_one_letter_code
_entity_poly.pdbx_strand_id
1 'polypeptide(L)'
;MCIRDSDKPNGIPVEATIEDAVNSANSAGTPATHLVVGLAPDGGLLAPTARLDIKRALELGLNVDSGLHDFLSEDTELADTAAKTGAVIRDVRRPPDRRSLHFFSGKIEAVTSLKIAVLGTDSAVGKRTTAWRIVQGFTEKGIDALMIGTGQTAWMQGARYGVIMDSLVNDFVSGEIEHAICAAWTDTHPEVIIIEGQGSLMNPAYPGGFEILAAGRPDLVVLQHAPARIEYDGFPGYRIHPLARQIQVIEMLSGKPVVAVTVNHEDLKPEEIGPVCSALEKTVGLPAFDVLRDGPEGLIRILSAHLKTKMDK
;
A
#
# COMPACT_ATOMS: atom_id res chain seq x y z
N MET A 1 -3.77 6.65 7.04
CA MET A 1 -3.84 5.58 8.06
C MET A 1 -5.28 5.50 8.50
N CYS A 2 -5.96 4.40 8.27
CA CYS A 2 -7.35 4.27 8.70
C CYS A 2 -7.35 4.28 10.24
N ILE A 3 -8.30 4.99 10.87
CA ILE A 3 -8.46 5.02 12.34
C ILE A 3 -8.60 3.59 12.92
N ARG A 4 -9.00 2.62 12.08
CA ARG A 4 -9.11 1.19 12.43
C ARG A 4 -7.77 0.48 12.64
N ASP A 5 -6.66 1.06 12.18
CA ASP A 5 -5.33 0.42 12.25
C ASP A 5 -4.58 0.70 13.56
N SER A 6 -5.17 1.47 14.48
CA SER A 6 -4.59 1.71 15.81
C SER A 6 -5.68 1.65 16.87
N ASP A 7 -5.54 0.73 17.81
CA ASP A 7 -6.42 0.63 18.98
C ASP A 7 -6.29 1.80 19.97
N LYS A 8 -5.43 2.76 19.66
CA LYS A 8 -5.19 3.95 20.50
C LYS A 8 -5.45 5.23 19.70
N PRO A 9 -6.21 6.19 20.28
CA PRO A 9 -6.28 7.54 19.73
C PRO A 9 -4.88 8.10 19.58
N ASN A 10 -4.54 8.57 18.38
CA ASN A 10 -3.24 9.19 18.11
C ASN A 10 -3.16 10.67 18.53
N GLY A 11 -4.18 11.16 19.20
CA GLY A 11 -4.26 12.55 19.66
C GLY A 11 -4.57 13.58 18.57
N ILE A 12 -4.84 13.13 17.33
CA ILE A 12 -5.27 14.03 16.25
C ILE A 12 -6.76 14.32 16.43
N PRO A 13 -7.19 15.60 16.52
CA PRO A 13 -8.59 15.97 16.64
C PRO A 13 -9.40 15.48 15.43
N VAL A 14 -10.63 15.05 15.68
CA VAL A 14 -11.63 14.77 14.65
C VAL A 14 -12.65 15.89 14.70
N GLU A 15 -12.72 16.68 13.64
CA GLU A 15 -13.56 17.86 13.57
C GLU A 15 -14.73 17.66 12.62
N ALA A 16 -15.80 18.43 12.80
CA ALA A 16 -17.02 18.31 12.01
C ALA A 16 -16.94 19.07 10.68
N THR A 17 -16.13 20.13 10.63
CA THR A 17 -15.99 21.00 9.46
C THR A 17 -14.52 21.25 9.12
N ILE A 18 -14.27 21.67 7.87
CA ILE A 18 -12.93 22.08 7.44
C ILE A 18 -12.42 23.28 8.24
N GLU A 19 -13.29 24.23 8.52
CA GLU A 19 -12.96 25.41 9.32
C GLU A 19 -12.51 25.04 10.74
N ASP A 20 -13.24 24.15 11.40
CA ASP A 20 -12.90 23.69 12.74
C ASP A 20 -11.55 22.98 12.73
N ALA A 21 -11.29 22.13 11.74
CA ALA A 21 -10.01 21.44 11.57
C ALA A 21 -8.84 22.43 11.37
N VAL A 22 -9.03 23.45 10.54
CA VAL A 22 -8.02 24.51 10.33
C VAL A 22 -7.79 25.31 11.60
N ASN A 23 -8.86 25.67 12.33
CA ASN A 23 -8.76 26.42 13.60
C ASN A 23 -8.05 25.59 14.68
N SER A 24 -8.40 24.32 14.81
CA SER A 24 -7.73 23.38 15.73
C SER A 24 -6.24 23.24 15.43
N ALA A 25 -5.87 23.08 14.16
CA ALA A 25 -4.48 22.99 13.71
C ALA A 25 -3.70 24.29 14.02
N ASN A 26 -4.30 25.44 13.74
CA ASN A 26 -3.71 26.74 14.04
C ASN A 26 -3.50 26.93 15.56
N SER A 27 -4.49 26.55 16.37
CA SER A 27 -4.42 26.65 17.83
C SER A 27 -3.36 25.74 18.43
N ALA A 28 -3.08 24.60 17.77
CA ALA A 28 -2.02 23.67 18.13
C ALA A 28 -0.62 24.12 17.67
N GLY A 29 -0.50 25.25 16.98
CA GLY A 29 0.76 25.75 16.42
C GLY A 29 1.28 24.97 15.21
N THR A 30 0.43 24.15 14.60
CA THR A 30 0.73 23.35 13.41
C THR A 30 -0.28 23.64 12.29
N PRO A 31 -0.23 24.84 11.67
CA PRO A 31 -1.23 25.25 10.69
C PRO A 31 -1.35 24.25 9.53
N ALA A 32 -2.60 23.93 9.18
CA ALA A 32 -2.87 23.04 8.06
C ALA A 32 -2.48 23.73 6.73
N THR A 33 -1.82 23.00 5.86
CA THR A 33 -1.41 23.44 4.53
C THR A 33 -2.06 22.63 3.40
N HIS A 34 -2.58 21.46 3.72
CA HIS A 34 -3.16 20.53 2.75
C HIS A 34 -4.43 19.90 3.30
N LEU A 35 -5.39 19.69 2.42
CA LEU A 35 -6.46 18.72 2.57
C LEU A 35 -6.07 17.44 1.80
N VAL A 36 -6.03 16.30 2.48
CA VAL A 36 -5.84 14.99 1.84
C VAL A 36 -7.19 14.28 1.74
N VAL A 37 -7.63 14.01 0.51
CA VAL A 37 -8.87 13.28 0.25
C VAL A 37 -8.59 11.78 0.44
N GLY A 38 -8.76 11.32 1.69
CA GLY A 38 -8.52 9.93 2.10
C GLY A 38 -9.68 8.97 1.83
N LEU A 39 -10.73 9.44 1.16
CA LEU A 39 -11.89 8.63 0.80
C LEU A 39 -11.52 7.62 -0.31
N ALA A 40 -12.03 6.41 -0.20
CA ALA A 40 -11.88 5.37 -1.21
C ALA A 40 -13.27 4.73 -1.46
N PRO A 41 -14.24 5.49 -2.00
CA PRO A 41 -15.56 4.94 -2.33
C PRO A 41 -15.45 3.97 -3.50
N ASP A 42 -16.43 3.08 -3.62
CA ASP A 42 -16.54 2.18 -4.76
C ASP A 42 -16.55 2.97 -6.07
N GLY A 43 -15.72 2.54 -7.03
CA GLY A 43 -15.53 3.27 -8.29
C GLY A 43 -14.71 4.55 -8.18
N GLY A 44 -14.29 4.96 -6.97
CA GLY A 44 -13.41 6.12 -6.75
C GLY A 44 -14.03 7.47 -7.13
N LEU A 45 -15.38 7.56 -7.12
CA LEU A 45 -16.12 8.74 -7.54
C LEU A 45 -16.24 9.79 -6.42
N LEU A 46 -16.24 11.05 -6.78
CA LEU A 46 -16.40 12.16 -5.84
C LEU A 46 -17.85 12.32 -5.40
N ALA A 47 -18.12 12.13 -4.10
CA ALA A 47 -19.43 12.41 -3.53
C ALA A 47 -19.72 13.92 -3.49
N PRO A 48 -20.99 14.35 -3.76
CA PRO A 48 -21.35 15.77 -3.74
C PRO A 48 -21.02 16.51 -2.44
N THR A 49 -21.15 15.83 -1.29
CA THR A 49 -20.81 16.40 0.02
C THR A 49 -19.30 16.61 0.15
N ALA A 50 -18.49 15.63 -0.21
CA ALA A 50 -17.03 15.74 -0.18
C ALA A 50 -16.53 16.84 -1.15
N ARG A 51 -17.23 17.06 -2.28
CA ARG A 51 -16.91 18.15 -3.21
C ARG A 51 -17.06 19.53 -2.56
N LEU A 52 -18.07 19.72 -1.71
CA LEU A 52 -18.26 20.98 -0.98
C LEU A 52 -17.12 21.23 0.02
N ASP A 53 -16.69 20.20 0.74
CA ASP A 53 -15.56 20.28 1.67
C ASP A 53 -14.27 20.60 0.94
N ILE A 54 -14.02 19.96 -0.22
CA ILE A 54 -12.85 20.25 -1.07
C ILE A 54 -12.86 21.69 -1.54
N LYS A 55 -14.00 22.18 -2.05
CA LYS A 55 -14.13 23.57 -2.46
C LYS A 55 -13.83 24.52 -1.30
N ARG A 56 -14.37 24.21 -0.12
CA ARG A 56 -14.13 25.02 1.08
C ARG A 56 -12.66 25.05 1.49
N ALA A 57 -11.97 23.92 1.42
CA ALA A 57 -10.54 23.85 1.67
C ALA A 57 -9.75 24.75 0.69
N LEU A 58 -10.08 24.70 -0.59
CA LEU A 58 -9.46 25.57 -1.60
C LEU A 58 -9.74 27.06 -1.35
N GLU A 59 -10.97 27.43 -0.93
CA GLU A 59 -11.32 28.82 -0.55
C GLU A 59 -10.50 29.30 0.65
N LEU A 60 -10.11 28.40 1.56
CA LEU A 60 -9.23 28.71 2.71
C LEU A 60 -7.74 28.68 2.33
N GLY A 61 -7.40 28.47 1.06
CA GLY A 61 -6.02 28.44 0.56
C GLY A 61 -5.26 27.15 0.84
N LEU A 62 -5.95 26.07 1.23
CA LEU A 62 -5.31 24.75 1.39
C LEU A 62 -5.05 24.11 0.03
N ASN A 63 -3.90 23.50 -0.14
CA ASN A 63 -3.66 22.58 -1.24
C ASN A 63 -4.52 21.32 -1.08
N VAL A 64 -4.83 20.63 -2.17
CA VAL A 64 -5.65 19.41 -2.14
C VAL A 64 -4.91 18.26 -2.82
N ASP A 65 -4.68 17.18 -2.09
CA ASP A 65 -4.17 15.92 -2.61
C ASP A 65 -5.32 14.91 -2.71
N SER A 66 -5.66 14.47 -3.93
CA SER A 66 -6.79 13.58 -4.19
C SER A 66 -6.31 12.22 -4.69
N GLY A 67 -6.78 11.16 -4.04
CA GLY A 67 -6.60 9.77 -4.46
C GLY A 67 -7.80 9.20 -5.22
N LEU A 68 -8.76 10.01 -5.63
CA LEU A 68 -9.95 9.59 -6.38
C LEU A 68 -9.61 9.27 -7.84
N HIS A 69 -10.52 8.55 -8.52
CA HIS A 69 -10.45 8.37 -9.97
C HIS A 69 -10.94 9.62 -10.73
N ASP A 70 -11.85 10.39 -10.11
CA ASP A 70 -12.22 11.71 -10.63
C ASP A 70 -11.04 12.68 -10.45
N PHE A 71 -10.63 13.31 -11.53
CA PHE A 71 -9.59 14.33 -11.47
C PHE A 71 -10.21 15.67 -11.07
N LEU A 72 -9.92 16.09 -9.84
CA LEU A 72 -10.46 17.35 -9.30
C LEU A 72 -9.97 18.57 -10.07
N SER A 73 -8.78 18.49 -10.66
CA SER A 73 -8.23 19.56 -11.51
C SER A 73 -8.98 19.76 -12.86
N GLU A 74 -9.86 18.83 -13.24
CA GLU A 74 -10.75 18.92 -14.40
C GLU A 74 -12.13 19.52 -14.06
N ASP A 75 -12.47 19.62 -12.78
CA ASP A 75 -13.65 20.35 -12.32
C ASP A 75 -13.36 21.85 -12.40
N THR A 76 -14.04 22.53 -13.33
CA THR A 76 -13.80 23.96 -13.63
C THR A 76 -13.95 24.85 -12.41
N GLU A 77 -14.98 24.60 -11.56
CA GLU A 77 -15.21 25.41 -10.36
C GLU A 77 -14.10 25.22 -9.31
N LEU A 78 -13.63 23.98 -9.11
CA LEU A 78 -12.52 23.69 -8.17
C LEU A 78 -11.21 24.25 -8.70
N ALA A 79 -10.92 24.09 -9.98
CA ALA A 79 -9.74 24.64 -10.65
C ALA A 79 -9.69 26.17 -10.58
N ASP A 80 -10.83 26.84 -10.86
CA ASP A 80 -10.94 28.30 -10.74
C ASP A 80 -10.76 28.79 -9.29
N THR A 81 -11.30 28.04 -8.32
CA THR A 81 -11.14 28.37 -6.90
C THR A 81 -9.68 28.25 -6.47
N ALA A 82 -9.02 27.17 -6.86
CA ALA A 82 -7.60 26.96 -6.60
C ALA A 82 -6.73 28.07 -7.21
N ALA A 83 -7.00 28.45 -8.48
CA ALA A 83 -6.28 29.53 -9.15
C ALA A 83 -6.43 30.88 -8.45
N LYS A 84 -7.63 31.21 -7.93
CA LYS A 84 -7.91 32.46 -7.21
C LYS A 84 -7.17 32.56 -5.86
N THR A 85 -6.99 31.45 -5.17
CA THR A 85 -6.36 31.41 -3.85
C THR A 85 -4.86 31.10 -3.90
N GLY A 86 -4.34 30.65 -5.05
CA GLY A 86 -2.98 30.16 -5.20
C GLY A 86 -2.77 28.73 -4.69
N ALA A 87 -3.86 28.03 -4.35
CA ALA A 87 -3.81 26.64 -3.92
C ALA A 87 -3.55 25.70 -5.13
N VAL A 88 -2.97 24.53 -4.84
CA VAL A 88 -2.67 23.50 -5.84
C VAL A 88 -3.55 22.30 -5.63
N ILE A 89 -4.18 21.81 -6.69
CA ILE A 89 -4.86 20.51 -6.72
C ILE A 89 -3.89 19.49 -7.30
N ARG A 90 -3.66 18.41 -6.57
CA ARG A 90 -2.84 17.26 -7.02
C ARG A 90 -3.70 16.01 -7.10
N ASP A 91 -3.99 15.60 -8.31
CA ASP A 91 -4.68 14.34 -8.60
C ASP A 91 -3.62 13.23 -8.61
N VAL A 92 -3.47 12.51 -7.50
CA VAL A 92 -2.41 11.50 -7.31
C VAL A 92 -2.50 10.36 -8.32
N ARG A 93 -3.74 10.02 -8.76
CA ARG A 93 -3.97 8.98 -9.78
C ARG A 93 -3.77 9.47 -11.21
N ARG A 94 -3.52 10.76 -11.44
CA ARG A 94 -3.25 11.25 -12.79
C ARG A 94 -1.95 10.64 -13.30
N PRO A 95 -2.00 9.83 -14.38
CA PRO A 95 -0.79 9.21 -14.90
C PRO A 95 0.14 10.29 -15.48
N PRO A 96 1.45 10.06 -15.44
CA PRO A 96 2.42 10.89 -16.15
C PRO A 96 2.14 10.94 -17.65
N ASP A 97 2.70 11.94 -18.35
CA ASP A 97 2.65 11.98 -19.81
C ASP A 97 3.23 10.67 -20.38
N ARG A 98 2.58 10.16 -21.42
CA ARG A 98 2.95 8.87 -22.04
C ARG A 98 4.42 8.79 -22.47
N ARG A 99 5.02 9.93 -22.82
CA ARG A 99 6.41 10.03 -23.26
C ARG A 99 7.42 9.90 -22.10
N SER A 100 6.96 10.10 -20.87
CA SER A 100 7.78 9.93 -19.67
C SER A 100 7.63 8.56 -19.02
N LEU A 101 6.75 7.70 -19.56
CA LEU A 101 6.58 6.33 -19.08
C LEU A 101 7.66 5.39 -19.62
N HIS A 102 8.01 4.39 -18.83
CA HIS A 102 9.08 3.45 -19.10
C HIS A 102 8.56 2.09 -19.55
N PHE A 103 9.23 1.47 -20.52
CA PHE A 103 9.07 0.05 -20.80
C PHE A 103 10.03 -0.77 -19.96
N PHE A 104 9.67 -2.03 -19.72
CA PHE A 104 10.56 -2.97 -19.04
C PHE A 104 11.87 -3.14 -19.81
N SER A 105 12.99 -3.00 -19.13
CA SER A 105 14.31 -2.98 -19.76
C SER A 105 15.29 -4.03 -19.22
N GLY A 106 14.94 -4.74 -18.16
CA GLY A 106 15.79 -5.73 -17.50
C GLY A 106 16.82 -5.13 -16.53
N LYS A 107 16.81 -3.81 -16.29
CA LYS A 107 17.74 -3.16 -15.34
C LYS A 107 17.54 -3.64 -13.91
N ILE A 108 16.36 -4.17 -13.59
CA ILE A 108 16.05 -4.78 -12.29
C ILE A 108 17.03 -5.88 -11.87
N GLU A 109 17.69 -6.54 -12.82
CA GLU A 109 18.66 -7.60 -12.54
C GLU A 109 19.94 -7.07 -11.88
N ALA A 110 20.24 -5.78 -12.01
CA ALA A 110 21.37 -5.13 -11.33
C ALA A 110 21.08 -4.77 -9.87
N VAL A 111 19.81 -4.81 -9.44
CA VAL A 111 19.41 -4.45 -8.08
C VAL A 111 19.79 -5.56 -7.10
N THR A 112 20.76 -5.27 -6.24
CA THR A 112 21.31 -6.23 -5.26
C THR A 112 20.55 -6.30 -3.95
N SER A 113 19.71 -5.31 -3.63
CA SER A 113 18.85 -5.31 -2.43
C SER A 113 18.00 -6.57 -2.33
N LEU A 114 17.74 -7.03 -1.10
CA LEU A 114 16.73 -8.07 -0.88
C LEU A 114 15.35 -7.51 -1.23
N LYS A 115 14.73 -8.01 -2.27
CA LYS A 115 13.39 -7.60 -2.72
C LYS A 115 12.32 -8.52 -2.14
N ILE A 116 11.37 -7.94 -1.39
CA ILE A 116 10.30 -8.67 -0.71
C ILE A 116 8.96 -8.14 -1.20
N ALA A 117 8.13 -8.98 -1.82
CA ALA A 117 6.77 -8.61 -2.16
C ALA A 117 5.81 -8.96 -1.01
N VAL A 118 4.96 -8.02 -0.63
CA VAL A 118 3.85 -8.25 0.31
C VAL A 118 2.58 -8.43 -0.50
N LEU A 119 2.28 -9.64 -0.93
CA LEU A 119 1.06 -9.97 -1.65
C LEU A 119 -0.11 -10.26 -0.71
N GLY A 120 -1.30 -10.41 -1.22
CA GLY A 120 -2.50 -10.67 -0.42
C GLY A 120 -3.42 -11.69 -1.03
N THR A 121 -4.26 -12.29 -0.18
CA THR A 121 -5.30 -13.23 -0.62
C THR A 121 -6.54 -12.51 -1.14
N ASP A 122 -6.63 -11.19 -0.91
CA ASP A 122 -7.73 -10.34 -1.36
C ASP A 122 -7.32 -8.87 -1.41
N SER A 123 -8.21 -7.99 -1.87
CA SER A 123 -8.14 -6.55 -1.71
C SER A 123 -8.33 -6.17 -0.24
N ALA A 124 -7.85 -4.99 0.16
CA ALA A 124 -8.05 -4.41 1.50
C ALA A 124 -7.70 -5.32 2.70
N VAL A 125 -6.87 -6.36 2.54
CA VAL A 125 -6.43 -7.24 3.64
C VAL A 125 -5.29 -6.68 4.50
N GLY A 126 -4.76 -5.48 4.19
CA GLY A 126 -3.72 -4.83 5.00
C GLY A 126 -2.29 -4.95 4.46
N LYS A 127 -2.09 -5.30 3.18
CA LYS A 127 -0.77 -5.42 2.53
C LYS A 127 0.14 -4.22 2.77
N ARG A 128 -0.37 -3.01 2.56
CA ARG A 128 0.37 -1.76 2.76
C ARG A 128 0.79 -1.57 4.22
N THR A 129 -0.10 -1.82 5.16
CA THR A 129 0.19 -1.73 6.60
C THR A 129 1.31 -2.69 6.98
N THR A 130 1.25 -3.93 6.52
CA THR A 130 2.31 -4.93 6.73
C THR A 130 3.62 -4.50 6.08
N ALA A 131 3.59 -3.96 4.85
CA ALA A 131 4.79 -3.45 4.19
C ALA A 131 5.48 -2.35 5.02
N TRP A 132 4.72 -1.36 5.52
CA TRP A 132 5.26 -0.33 6.40
C TRP A 132 5.79 -0.89 7.73
N ARG A 133 5.12 -1.88 8.34
CA ARG A 133 5.61 -2.55 9.55
C ARG A 133 6.93 -3.29 9.32
N ILE A 134 7.10 -3.89 8.14
CA ILE A 134 8.38 -4.52 7.76
C ILE A 134 9.47 -3.46 7.60
N VAL A 135 9.22 -2.36 6.88
CA VAL A 135 10.18 -1.25 6.75
C VAL A 135 10.59 -0.74 8.14
N GLN A 136 9.62 -0.42 8.98
CA GLN A 136 9.85 0.06 10.35
C GLN A 136 10.71 -0.93 11.14
N GLY A 137 10.34 -2.22 11.12
CA GLY A 137 11.06 -3.25 11.89
C GLY A 137 12.51 -3.48 11.42
N PHE A 138 12.82 -3.29 10.14
CA PHE A 138 14.20 -3.28 9.64
C PHE A 138 14.94 -2.02 10.07
N THR A 139 14.33 -0.84 9.92
CA THR A 139 14.92 0.44 10.32
C THR A 139 15.26 0.49 11.81
N GLU A 140 14.39 -0.04 12.68
CA GLU A 140 14.65 -0.15 14.13
C GLU A 140 15.86 -1.05 14.45
N LYS A 141 16.24 -1.93 13.53
CA LYS A 141 17.47 -2.75 13.64
C LYS A 141 18.69 -2.14 12.96
N GLY A 142 18.57 -0.91 12.46
CA GLY A 142 19.64 -0.22 11.73
C GLY A 142 19.91 -0.78 10.34
N ILE A 143 18.94 -1.51 9.75
CA ILE A 143 18.99 -2.03 8.39
C ILE A 143 18.23 -1.06 7.48
N ASP A 144 18.88 -0.62 6.41
CA ASP A 144 18.29 0.35 5.49
C ASP A 144 17.22 -0.33 4.62
N ALA A 145 15.98 0.07 4.82
CA ALA A 145 14.83 -0.51 4.16
C ALA A 145 13.86 0.57 3.67
N LEU A 146 13.29 0.37 2.50
CA LEU A 146 12.28 1.27 1.95
C LEU A 146 11.14 0.49 1.28
N MET A 147 10.02 1.20 1.06
CA MET A 147 8.86 0.66 0.38
C MET A 147 8.71 1.25 -1.02
N ILE A 148 8.41 0.39 -1.98
CA ILE A 148 7.86 0.77 -3.28
C ILE A 148 6.33 0.71 -3.15
N GLY A 149 5.70 1.88 -3.13
CA GLY A 149 4.24 1.98 -3.13
C GLY A 149 3.66 1.65 -4.50
N THR A 150 2.55 0.94 -4.55
CA THR A 150 1.91 0.57 -5.82
C THR A 150 0.52 1.18 -5.99
N GLY A 151 0.11 2.01 -5.03
CA GLY A 151 -1.17 2.69 -5.04
C GLY A 151 -1.08 4.10 -4.45
N GLN A 152 -2.11 4.89 -4.68
CA GLN A 152 -2.21 6.29 -4.25
C GLN A 152 -2.06 6.48 -2.73
N THR A 153 -2.56 5.53 -1.94
CA THR A 153 -2.50 5.67 -0.48
C THR A 153 -1.09 5.52 0.07
N ALA A 154 -0.26 4.65 -0.52
CA ALA A 154 1.15 4.55 -0.14
C ALA A 154 1.89 5.86 -0.43
N TRP A 155 1.64 6.47 -1.59
CA TRP A 155 2.17 7.78 -1.93
C TRP A 155 1.73 8.85 -0.94
N MET A 156 0.43 8.94 -0.62
CA MET A 156 -0.11 9.89 0.38
C MET A 156 0.41 9.65 1.80
N GLN A 157 0.87 8.44 2.11
CA GLN A 157 1.53 8.10 3.37
C GLN A 157 3.04 8.35 3.37
N GLY A 158 3.59 8.90 2.29
CA GLY A 158 4.99 9.30 2.19
C GLY A 158 5.93 8.26 1.59
N ALA A 159 5.42 7.24 0.88
CA ALA A 159 6.29 6.39 0.08
C ALA A 159 6.98 7.24 -1.01
N ARG A 160 8.31 7.37 -0.88
CA ARG A 160 9.11 8.22 -1.78
C ARG A 160 9.17 7.67 -3.20
N TYR A 161 9.16 6.35 -3.33
CA TYR A 161 9.21 5.64 -4.61
C TYR A 161 7.93 4.82 -4.79
N GLY A 162 7.44 4.78 -6.01
CA GLY A 162 6.25 3.99 -6.28
C GLY A 162 5.61 4.29 -7.62
N VAL A 163 4.55 3.59 -7.88
CA VAL A 163 3.74 3.66 -9.08
C VAL A 163 2.26 3.52 -8.72
N ILE A 164 1.39 4.30 -9.34
CA ILE A 164 -0.05 4.13 -9.18
C ILE A 164 -0.53 3.16 -10.26
N MET A 165 -0.44 1.86 -9.99
CA MET A 165 -0.62 0.80 -10.99
C MET A 165 -1.98 0.84 -11.68
N ASP A 166 -3.03 1.12 -10.93
CA ASP A 166 -4.42 1.11 -11.41
C ASP A 166 -4.82 2.32 -12.27
N SER A 167 -3.91 3.28 -12.45
CA SER A 167 -4.11 4.44 -13.32
C SER A 167 -3.25 4.42 -14.58
N LEU A 168 -2.39 3.42 -14.73
CA LEU A 168 -1.49 3.30 -15.86
C LEU A 168 -2.11 2.50 -17.02
N VAL A 169 -1.70 2.82 -18.22
CA VAL A 169 -1.89 1.94 -19.38
C VAL A 169 -1.07 0.67 -19.17
N ASN A 170 -1.69 -0.49 -19.34
CA ASN A 170 -1.12 -1.79 -18.99
C ASN A 170 0.29 -2.05 -19.55
N ASP A 171 0.57 -1.60 -20.79
CA ASP A 171 1.88 -1.76 -21.44
C ASP A 171 3.05 -1.17 -20.66
N PHE A 172 2.79 -0.19 -19.78
CA PHE A 172 3.83 0.51 -19.03
C PHE A 172 3.95 0.04 -17.58
N VAL A 173 2.97 -0.69 -17.04
CA VAL A 173 2.94 -1.09 -15.62
C VAL A 173 4.22 -1.80 -15.21
N SER A 174 4.66 -2.79 -15.99
CA SER A 174 5.89 -3.54 -15.72
C SER A 174 7.14 -2.66 -15.76
N GLY A 175 7.21 -1.74 -16.72
CA GLY A 175 8.33 -0.81 -16.84
C GLY A 175 8.39 0.21 -15.71
N GLU A 176 7.24 0.70 -15.26
CA GLU A 176 7.16 1.64 -14.13
C GLU A 176 7.48 0.98 -12.79
N ILE A 177 7.11 -0.29 -12.58
CA ILE A 177 7.52 -1.06 -11.41
C ILE A 177 9.05 -1.21 -11.40
N GLU A 178 9.64 -1.64 -12.53
CA GLU A 178 11.09 -1.73 -12.67
C GLU A 178 11.76 -0.38 -12.40
N HIS A 179 11.26 0.69 -13.03
CA HIS A 179 11.80 2.03 -12.89
C HIS A 179 11.79 2.51 -11.43
N ALA A 180 10.68 2.35 -10.72
CA ALA A 180 10.57 2.75 -9.31
C ALA A 180 11.57 2.01 -8.41
N ILE A 181 11.74 0.70 -8.62
CA ILE A 181 12.70 -0.10 -7.85
C ILE A 181 14.14 0.29 -8.19
N CYS A 182 14.46 0.46 -9.48
CA CYS A 182 15.78 0.86 -9.91
C CYS A 182 16.15 2.27 -9.45
N ALA A 183 15.21 3.22 -9.49
CA ALA A 183 15.40 4.57 -8.98
C ALA A 183 15.70 4.57 -7.48
N ALA A 184 14.90 3.83 -6.70
CA ALA A 184 15.11 3.67 -5.27
C ALA A 184 16.50 3.10 -4.96
N TRP A 185 16.90 2.06 -5.69
CA TRP A 185 18.19 1.43 -5.51
C TRP A 185 19.35 2.36 -5.93
N THR A 186 19.21 3.07 -7.03
CA THR A 186 20.25 4.01 -7.51
C THR A 186 20.45 5.18 -6.56
N ASP A 187 19.36 5.71 -6.00
CA ASP A 187 19.42 6.90 -5.14
C ASP A 187 19.96 6.60 -3.74
N THR A 188 19.63 5.45 -3.17
CA THR A 188 19.85 5.19 -1.74
C THR A 188 20.58 3.87 -1.43
N HIS A 189 20.70 2.95 -2.39
CA HIS A 189 21.31 1.63 -2.22
C HIS A 189 20.81 0.88 -0.95
N PRO A 190 19.49 0.77 -0.73
CA PRO A 190 18.99 0.16 0.49
C PRO A 190 19.32 -1.33 0.52
N GLU A 191 19.47 -1.89 1.72
CA GLU A 191 19.67 -3.33 1.90
C GLU A 191 18.41 -4.13 1.56
N VAL A 192 17.22 -3.54 1.84
CA VAL A 192 15.93 -4.20 1.65
C VAL A 192 14.95 -3.28 0.91
N ILE A 193 14.28 -3.82 -0.09
CA ILE A 193 13.19 -3.16 -0.81
C ILE A 193 11.92 -3.96 -0.60
N ILE A 194 10.90 -3.33 0.00
CA ILE A 194 9.57 -3.91 0.19
C ILE A 194 8.65 -3.44 -0.92
N ILE A 195 8.05 -4.36 -1.67
CA ILE A 195 7.13 -4.03 -2.76
C ILE A 195 5.70 -4.26 -2.27
N GLU A 196 4.90 -3.21 -2.23
CA GLU A 196 3.48 -3.30 -1.89
C GLU A 196 2.72 -4.12 -2.94
N GLY A 197 1.86 -5.03 -2.50
CA GLY A 197 0.99 -5.80 -3.38
C GLY A 197 -0.32 -5.09 -3.70
N GLN A 198 -0.89 -5.38 -4.84
CA GLN A 198 -2.20 -4.91 -5.29
C GLN A 198 -3.17 -6.08 -5.47
N GLY A 199 -4.47 -5.89 -5.14
CA GLY A 199 -5.49 -6.91 -5.29
C GLY A 199 -5.07 -8.28 -4.75
N SER A 200 -5.36 -9.33 -5.49
CA SER A 200 -4.76 -10.67 -5.34
C SER A 200 -4.73 -11.38 -6.69
N LEU A 201 -3.81 -12.33 -6.86
CA LEU A 201 -3.68 -13.06 -8.15
C LEU A 201 -4.97 -13.76 -8.59
N MET A 202 -5.80 -14.17 -7.64
CA MET A 202 -6.99 -14.97 -7.90
C MET A 202 -8.30 -14.21 -7.62
N ASN A 203 -8.25 -12.92 -7.33
CA ASN A 203 -9.45 -12.10 -7.17
C ASN A 203 -10.05 -11.82 -8.57
N PRO A 204 -11.33 -12.12 -8.81
CA PRO A 204 -11.92 -11.98 -10.14
C PRO A 204 -12.08 -10.53 -10.60
N ALA A 205 -12.20 -9.59 -9.66
CA ALA A 205 -12.40 -8.17 -9.97
C ALA A 205 -11.08 -7.38 -9.98
N TYR A 206 -10.16 -7.77 -9.09
CA TYR A 206 -8.86 -7.09 -8.93
C TYR A 206 -7.71 -8.10 -8.99
N PRO A 207 -7.48 -8.76 -10.16
CA PRO A 207 -6.41 -9.74 -10.34
C PRO A 207 -5.06 -9.04 -10.41
N GLY A 208 -4.55 -8.60 -9.26
CA GLY A 208 -3.30 -7.85 -9.16
C GLY A 208 -2.14 -8.67 -8.61
N GLY A 209 -0.92 -8.22 -8.90
CA GLY A 209 0.31 -8.82 -8.38
C GLY A 209 1.12 -9.60 -9.41
N PHE A 210 0.58 -9.92 -10.58
CA PHE A 210 1.32 -10.61 -11.66
C PHE A 210 2.51 -9.78 -12.13
N GLU A 211 2.32 -8.50 -12.38
CA GLU A 211 3.35 -7.56 -12.82
C GLU A 211 4.40 -7.34 -11.72
N ILE A 212 3.98 -7.35 -10.45
CA ILE A 212 4.90 -7.27 -9.30
C ILE A 212 5.82 -8.48 -9.27
N LEU A 213 5.29 -9.69 -9.50
CA LEU A 213 6.10 -10.89 -9.56
C LEU A 213 7.01 -10.91 -10.80
N ALA A 214 6.46 -10.53 -11.95
CA ALA A 214 7.17 -10.59 -13.24
C ALA A 214 8.24 -9.49 -13.37
N ALA A 215 7.90 -8.23 -13.10
CA ALA A 215 8.78 -7.09 -13.30
C ALA A 215 9.51 -6.65 -12.01
N GLY A 216 8.87 -6.73 -10.86
CA GLY A 216 9.50 -6.43 -9.56
C GLY A 216 10.49 -7.50 -9.12
N ARG A 217 10.40 -8.72 -9.67
CA ARG A 217 11.32 -9.85 -9.46
C ARG A 217 11.72 -10.01 -8.00
N PRO A 218 10.75 -10.17 -7.08
CA PRO A 218 11.06 -10.31 -5.66
C PRO A 218 11.89 -11.58 -5.41
N ASP A 219 12.73 -11.55 -4.39
CA ASP A 219 13.49 -12.72 -3.94
C ASP A 219 12.63 -13.67 -3.12
N LEU A 220 11.62 -13.11 -2.42
CA LEU A 220 10.67 -13.84 -1.59
C LEU A 220 9.36 -13.07 -1.41
N VAL A 221 8.34 -13.77 -0.94
CA VAL A 221 7.00 -13.22 -0.76
C VAL A 221 6.54 -13.41 0.69
N VAL A 222 5.90 -12.38 1.24
CA VAL A 222 5.07 -12.43 2.45
C VAL A 222 3.61 -12.36 2.00
N LEU A 223 2.76 -13.27 2.47
CA LEU A 223 1.36 -13.33 2.04
C LEU A 223 0.43 -12.84 3.14
N GLN A 224 -0.24 -11.72 2.91
CA GLN A 224 -1.24 -11.15 3.81
C GLN A 224 -2.59 -11.83 3.61
N HIS A 225 -3.22 -12.27 4.72
CA HIS A 225 -4.47 -13.02 4.72
C HIS A 225 -5.45 -12.51 5.78
N ALA A 226 -6.74 -12.48 5.45
CA ALA A 226 -7.83 -12.21 6.39
C ALA A 226 -8.62 -13.51 6.62
N PRO A 227 -8.32 -14.28 7.68
CA PRO A 227 -8.84 -15.63 7.85
C PRO A 227 -10.35 -15.71 8.11
N ALA A 228 -10.95 -14.64 8.64
CA ALA A 228 -12.40 -14.58 8.82
C ALA A 228 -13.17 -14.30 7.52
N ARG A 229 -12.51 -13.80 6.46
CA ARG A 229 -13.15 -13.59 5.16
C ARG A 229 -13.38 -14.90 4.43
N ILE A 230 -14.63 -15.11 4.03
CA ILE A 230 -15.06 -16.28 3.25
C ILE A 230 -15.15 -15.93 1.76
N GLU A 231 -15.54 -14.71 1.45
CA GLU A 231 -15.78 -14.20 0.09
C GLU A 231 -14.90 -12.99 -0.18
N TYR A 232 -14.60 -12.74 -1.46
CA TYR A 232 -13.84 -11.57 -1.87
C TYR A 232 -14.56 -10.28 -1.50
N ASP A 233 -13.82 -9.30 -1.04
CA ASP A 233 -14.33 -8.00 -0.60
C ASP A 233 -15.12 -7.31 -1.72
N GLY A 234 -16.39 -6.97 -1.42
CA GLY A 234 -17.31 -6.37 -2.38
C GLY A 234 -17.94 -7.33 -3.39
N PHE A 235 -17.66 -8.66 -3.33
CA PHE A 235 -18.14 -9.64 -4.32
C PHE A 235 -18.86 -10.84 -3.67
N PRO A 236 -20.09 -10.67 -3.18
CA PRO A 236 -20.89 -11.78 -2.62
C PRO A 236 -21.04 -12.93 -3.60
N GLY A 237 -20.90 -14.17 -3.11
CA GLY A 237 -20.95 -15.38 -3.92
C GLY A 237 -19.61 -15.83 -4.50
N TYR A 238 -18.56 -14.99 -4.45
CA TYR A 238 -17.23 -15.34 -4.92
C TYR A 238 -16.32 -15.68 -3.74
N ARG A 239 -16.18 -16.98 -3.45
CA ARG A 239 -15.37 -17.46 -2.32
C ARG A 239 -13.87 -17.25 -2.55
N ILE A 240 -13.19 -16.80 -1.50
CA ILE A 240 -11.71 -16.72 -1.50
C ILE A 240 -11.14 -18.12 -1.65
N HIS A 241 -10.16 -18.27 -2.53
CA HIS A 241 -9.48 -19.55 -2.73
C HIS A 241 -8.70 -19.96 -1.47
N PRO A 242 -8.59 -21.26 -1.18
CA PRO A 242 -7.82 -21.75 -0.03
C PRO A 242 -6.40 -21.19 -0.01
N LEU A 243 -5.91 -20.81 1.18
CA LEU A 243 -4.60 -20.19 1.37
C LEU A 243 -3.46 -21.02 0.75
N ALA A 244 -3.46 -22.34 0.97
CA ALA A 244 -2.46 -23.25 0.39
C ALA A 244 -2.41 -23.18 -1.15
N ARG A 245 -3.59 -23.05 -1.80
CA ARG A 245 -3.66 -22.89 -3.26
C ARG A 245 -3.07 -21.55 -3.71
N GLN A 246 -3.35 -20.48 -2.99
CA GLN A 246 -2.78 -19.17 -3.33
C GLN A 246 -1.26 -19.15 -3.19
N ILE A 247 -0.71 -19.78 -2.14
CA ILE A 247 0.74 -19.98 -1.97
C ILE A 247 1.30 -20.74 -3.17
N GLN A 248 0.73 -21.89 -3.52
CA GLN A 248 1.19 -22.68 -4.67
C GLN A 248 1.19 -21.89 -5.98
N VAL A 249 0.15 -21.10 -6.24
CA VAL A 249 0.07 -20.26 -7.45
C VAL A 249 1.18 -19.19 -7.46
N ILE A 250 1.40 -18.50 -6.33
CA ILE A 250 2.47 -17.50 -6.21
C ILE A 250 3.83 -18.14 -6.49
N GLU A 251 4.14 -19.25 -5.84
CA GLU A 251 5.43 -19.94 -5.99
C GLU A 251 5.64 -20.50 -7.41
N MET A 252 4.59 -21.05 -8.00
CA MET A 252 4.64 -21.57 -9.37
C MET A 252 4.90 -20.46 -10.40
N LEU A 253 4.26 -19.30 -10.23
CA LEU A 253 4.40 -18.17 -11.17
C LEU A 253 5.73 -17.44 -11.01
N SER A 254 6.19 -17.25 -9.78
CA SER A 254 7.40 -16.48 -9.49
C SER A 254 8.68 -17.31 -9.45
N GLY A 255 8.57 -18.61 -9.18
CA GLY A 255 9.72 -19.46 -8.82
C GLY A 255 10.37 -19.05 -7.48
N LYS A 256 9.65 -18.27 -6.63
CA LYS A 256 10.16 -17.73 -5.38
C LYS A 256 9.28 -18.17 -4.21
N PRO A 257 9.89 -18.41 -3.01
CA PRO A 257 9.14 -18.93 -1.88
C PRO A 257 8.22 -17.86 -1.24
N VAL A 258 7.05 -18.29 -0.79
CA VAL A 258 6.29 -17.61 0.25
C VAL A 258 6.90 -18.03 1.59
N VAL A 259 7.43 -17.07 2.36
CA VAL A 259 8.20 -17.37 3.59
C VAL A 259 7.43 -17.19 4.88
N ALA A 260 6.32 -16.46 4.83
CA ALA A 260 5.45 -16.24 5.97
C ALA A 260 4.04 -15.82 5.51
N VAL A 261 3.07 -16.08 6.38
CA VAL A 261 1.72 -15.53 6.29
C VAL A 261 1.58 -14.43 7.33
N THR A 262 1.02 -13.28 6.92
CA THR A 262 0.62 -12.24 7.88
C THR A 262 -0.91 -12.17 7.96
N VAL A 263 -1.40 -12.03 9.19
CA VAL A 263 -2.84 -12.13 9.49
C VAL A 263 -3.43 -10.74 9.68
N ASN A 264 -4.53 -10.48 8.99
CA ASN A 264 -5.44 -9.41 9.34
C ASN A 264 -6.52 -10.00 10.25
N HIS A 265 -6.60 -9.51 11.47
CA HIS A 265 -7.56 -9.98 12.48
C HIS A 265 -8.97 -9.38 12.34
N GLU A 266 -9.30 -8.81 11.20
CA GLU A 266 -10.67 -8.35 10.90
C GLU A 266 -11.68 -9.46 11.26
N ASP A 267 -12.72 -9.08 11.99
CA ASP A 267 -13.81 -9.96 12.48
C ASP A 267 -13.37 -11.13 13.40
N LEU A 268 -12.13 -11.11 13.90
CA LEU A 268 -11.66 -12.02 14.94
C LEU A 268 -11.68 -11.34 16.31
N LYS A 269 -12.06 -12.11 17.34
CA LYS A 269 -11.87 -11.67 18.72
C LYS A 269 -10.41 -11.77 19.14
N PRO A 270 -9.93 -10.94 20.08
CA PRO A 270 -8.54 -10.96 20.51
C PRO A 270 -8.02 -12.33 20.95
N GLU A 271 -8.86 -13.14 21.61
CA GLU A 271 -8.55 -14.50 22.06
C GLU A 271 -8.46 -15.52 20.92
N GLU A 272 -9.05 -15.25 19.77
CA GLU A 272 -9.05 -16.16 18.61
C GLU A 272 -7.78 -16.00 17.74
N ILE A 273 -7.12 -14.85 17.78
CA ILE A 273 -6.01 -14.52 16.87
C ILE A 273 -4.85 -15.50 17.00
N GLY A 274 -4.39 -15.77 18.22
CA GLY A 274 -3.29 -16.73 18.45
C GLY A 274 -3.62 -18.16 17.98
N PRO A 275 -4.76 -18.73 18.37
CA PRO A 275 -5.24 -20.00 17.82
C PRO A 275 -5.34 -20.03 16.30
N VAL A 276 -5.82 -18.96 15.66
CA VAL A 276 -5.93 -18.85 14.19
C VAL A 276 -4.55 -18.84 13.53
N CYS A 277 -3.58 -18.05 14.04
CA CYS A 277 -2.20 -18.09 13.54
C CYS A 277 -1.62 -19.52 13.62
N SER A 278 -1.77 -20.18 14.77
CA SER A 278 -1.28 -21.56 14.95
C SER A 278 -1.98 -22.58 14.04
N ALA A 279 -3.25 -22.38 13.72
CA ALA A 279 -3.97 -23.24 12.79
C ALA A 279 -3.48 -23.04 11.35
N LEU A 280 -3.24 -21.79 10.94
CA LEU A 280 -2.66 -21.48 9.64
C LEU A 280 -1.26 -22.07 9.48
N GLU A 281 -0.39 -21.93 10.49
CA GLU A 281 0.96 -22.55 10.48
C GLU A 281 0.89 -24.06 10.24
N LYS A 282 0.00 -24.76 10.96
CA LYS A 282 -0.19 -26.19 10.77
C LYS A 282 -0.73 -26.56 9.39
N THR A 283 -1.59 -25.69 8.82
CA THR A 283 -2.24 -25.97 7.54
C THR A 283 -1.31 -25.79 6.35
N VAL A 284 -0.46 -24.76 6.39
CA VAL A 284 0.39 -24.39 5.23
C VAL A 284 1.88 -24.65 5.45
N GLY A 285 2.29 -24.99 6.68
CA GLY A 285 3.69 -25.24 7.03
C GLY A 285 4.57 -23.99 7.06
N LEU A 286 3.98 -22.81 7.08
CA LEU A 286 4.68 -21.52 7.12
C LEU A 286 4.33 -20.77 8.40
N PRO A 287 5.29 -20.01 8.98
CA PRO A 287 5.00 -19.17 10.15
C PRO A 287 3.93 -18.14 9.84
N ALA A 288 3.04 -17.89 10.82
CA ALA A 288 1.96 -16.92 10.71
C ALA A 288 2.02 -15.88 11.83
N PHE A 289 1.87 -14.59 11.47
CA PHE A 289 2.02 -13.46 12.38
C PHE A 289 0.89 -12.44 12.21
N ASP A 290 0.39 -11.93 13.32
CA ASP A 290 -0.37 -10.68 13.32
C ASP A 290 0.57 -9.53 13.68
N VAL A 291 1.06 -8.83 12.66
CA VAL A 291 2.06 -7.76 12.83
C VAL A 291 1.51 -6.49 13.50
N LEU A 292 0.18 -6.34 13.57
CA LEU A 292 -0.43 -5.21 14.29
C LEU A 292 -0.56 -5.50 15.78
N ARG A 293 -0.94 -6.73 16.14
CA ARG A 293 -1.09 -7.15 17.53
C ARG A 293 0.24 -7.46 18.20
N ASP A 294 1.06 -8.26 17.54
CA ASP A 294 2.27 -8.86 18.13
C ASP A 294 3.57 -8.13 17.75
N GLY A 295 3.47 -7.11 16.91
CA GLY A 295 4.64 -6.43 16.34
C GLY A 295 5.27 -7.21 15.18
N PRO A 296 6.21 -6.58 14.44
CA PRO A 296 6.84 -7.19 13.28
C PRO A 296 8.04 -8.09 13.61
N GLU A 297 8.49 -8.19 14.89
CA GLU A 297 9.79 -8.76 15.28
C GLU A 297 9.95 -10.23 14.87
N GLY A 298 8.87 -11.02 14.98
CA GLY A 298 8.85 -12.43 14.55
C GLY A 298 9.10 -12.57 13.05
N LEU A 299 8.38 -11.77 12.27
CA LEU A 299 8.52 -11.71 10.82
C LEU A 299 9.90 -11.19 10.42
N ILE A 300 10.37 -10.08 11.00
CA ILE A 300 11.68 -9.50 10.73
C ILE A 300 12.83 -10.48 11.00
N ARG A 301 12.70 -11.35 12.01
CA ARG A 301 13.70 -12.40 12.27
C ARG A 301 13.86 -13.35 11.08
N ILE A 302 12.75 -13.77 10.49
CA ILE A 302 12.75 -14.64 9.30
C ILE A 302 13.36 -13.90 8.11
N LEU A 303 12.89 -12.70 7.83
CA LEU A 303 13.34 -11.90 6.69
C LEU A 303 14.84 -11.54 6.80
N SER A 304 15.34 -11.26 8.02
CA SER A 304 16.77 -10.99 8.25
C SER A 304 17.66 -12.21 7.98
N ALA A 305 17.18 -13.44 8.19
CA ALA A 305 17.94 -14.64 7.83
C ALA A 305 18.11 -14.75 6.30
N HIS A 306 17.07 -14.38 5.52
CA HIS A 306 17.16 -14.33 4.06
C HIS A 306 18.09 -13.21 3.56
N LEU A 307 18.09 -12.05 4.22
CA LEU A 307 19.02 -10.96 3.91
C LEU A 307 20.47 -11.41 4.04
N LYS A 308 20.84 -12.03 5.16
CA LYS A 308 22.19 -12.58 5.39
C LYS A 308 22.58 -13.56 4.27
N THR A 309 21.69 -14.51 3.95
CA THR A 309 21.96 -15.50 2.91
C THR A 309 22.16 -14.86 1.53
N LYS A 310 21.51 -13.71 1.26
CA LYS A 310 21.70 -12.98 0.00
C LYS A 310 23.01 -12.22 -0.03
N MET A 311 23.42 -11.64 1.09
CA MET A 311 24.69 -10.90 1.20
C MET A 311 25.93 -11.80 1.14
N ASP A 312 25.78 -13.07 1.50
CA ASP A 312 26.87 -14.07 1.49
C ASP A 312 27.12 -14.68 0.08
N LYS A 313 26.31 -14.35 -0.91
CA LYS A 313 26.41 -14.80 -2.32
C LYS A 313 27.03 -13.75 -3.22
#